data_0cb7026b9bcaead8256eb9053e64506f
#
_entry.id   0cb7026b9bcaead8256eb9053e64506f
#
_cell.length_a   1.000
_cell.length_b   1.000
_cell.length_c   1.000
_cell.angle_alpha   90.00
_cell.angle_beta   90.00
_cell.angle_gamma   90.00
#
_symmetry.space_group_name_H-M   'P 1'
#
loop_
_entity.id
_entity.type
_entity.pdbx_description
1 polymer ?
#
loop_
_entity_poly.entity_id
_entity_poly.type
_entity_poly.pdbx_seq_one_letter_code
_entity_poly.pdbx_strand_id
1 'polypeptide(L)'
;MQSLWMVVAAVFYAVYGVCIKFASLEGIGAWEVLFYRSFFGLVVFFIMMHREGTSMRTQHPWAHAVRSLAGVAAIVAGIYSLSHLNLGLAMTLNYTAPLFLGTFVVIWSLLHHSHINWGLMASLAAGFAGVVILLGPTIGPDEYFAAGVGIAAGGFTALATGFVKRLGSYHEPLSRIIFFLMLAGSVCGLSAIPFTGGFHAWTATGAASILAFCVCATLGQLSLTM
;
A
#
# COMPACT_ATOMS: atom_id res chain seq x y z
N MET A 1 -22.85 4.05 -5.17
CA MET A 1 -22.28 4.39 -3.86
C MET A 1 -20.82 3.96 -3.71
N GLN A 2 -20.39 2.80 -4.22
CA GLN A 2 -18.97 2.35 -4.16
C GLN A 2 -17.97 3.33 -4.80
N SER A 3 -18.32 3.96 -5.93
CA SER A 3 -17.44 4.92 -6.59
C SER A 3 -17.11 6.15 -5.73
N LEU A 4 -18.03 6.57 -4.87
CA LEU A 4 -17.82 7.72 -3.99
C LEU A 4 -16.79 7.39 -2.89
N TRP A 5 -16.85 6.18 -2.34
CA TRP A 5 -15.88 5.70 -1.35
C TRP A 5 -14.47 5.56 -1.94
N MET A 6 -14.35 5.22 -3.22
CA MET A 6 -13.06 5.20 -3.91
C MET A 6 -12.45 6.60 -4.04
N VAL A 7 -13.27 7.63 -4.30
CA VAL A 7 -12.80 9.04 -4.34
C VAL A 7 -12.36 9.48 -2.96
N VAL A 8 -13.13 9.16 -1.91
CA VAL A 8 -12.76 9.45 -0.52
C VAL A 8 -11.44 8.78 -0.15
N ALA A 9 -11.27 7.51 -0.52
CA ALA A 9 -10.01 6.79 -0.31
C ALA A 9 -8.84 7.46 -1.02
N ALA A 10 -9.02 7.90 -2.28
CA ALA A 10 -7.99 8.59 -3.05
C ALA A 10 -7.55 9.90 -2.38
N VAL A 11 -8.47 10.69 -1.83
CA VAL A 11 -8.16 11.91 -1.07
C VAL A 11 -7.33 11.58 0.17
N PHE A 12 -7.74 10.57 0.97
CA PHE A 12 -6.97 10.17 2.14
C PHE A 12 -5.56 9.66 1.78
N TYR A 13 -5.42 8.92 0.68
CA TYR A 13 -4.09 8.46 0.22
C TYR A 13 -3.24 9.60 -0.34
N ALA A 14 -3.81 10.63 -0.93
CA ALA A 14 -3.08 11.82 -1.33
C ALA A 14 -2.51 12.57 -0.11
N VAL A 15 -3.34 12.83 0.90
CA VAL A 15 -2.90 13.44 2.17
C VAL A 15 -1.85 12.55 2.88
N TYR A 16 -2.06 11.25 2.92
CA TYR A 16 -1.11 10.27 3.41
C TYR A 16 0.28 10.41 2.75
N GLY A 17 0.35 10.53 1.42
CA GLY A 17 1.61 10.71 0.70
C GLY A 17 2.34 11.99 1.10
N VAL A 18 1.62 13.09 1.26
CA VAL A 18 2.18 14.36 1.76
C VAL A 18 2.72 14.21 3.18
N CYS A 19 1.98 13.58 4.08
CA CYS A 19 2.42 13.34 5.47
C CYS A 19 3.69 12.49 5.54
N ILE A 20 3.82 11.46 4.69
CA ILE A 20 5.08 10.67 4.60
C ILE A 20 6.25 11.55 4.19
N LYS A 21 6.06 12.43 3.20
CA LYS A 21 7.14 13.32 2.76
C LYS A 21 7.59 14.25 3.89
N PHE A 22 6.66 14.82 4.65
CA PHE A 22 7.00 15.61 5.84
C PHE A 22 7.71 14.79 6.91
N ALA A 23 7.24 13.58 7.23
CA ALA A 23 7.90 12.70 8.19
C ALA A 23 9.33 12.33 7.75
N SER A 24 9.54 12.11 6.46
CA SER A 24 10.86 11.86 5.89
C SER A 24 11.81 13.05 5.99
N LEU A 25 11.31 14.28 5.82
CA LEU A 25 12.10 15.51 5.99
C LEU A 25 12.54 15.74 7.45
N GLU A 26 11.75 15.25 8.42
CA GLU A 26 12.11 15.24 9.83
C GLU A 26 13.10 14.11 10.20
N GLY A 27 13.51 13.27 9.22
CA GLY A 27 14.46 12.17 9.44
C GLY A 27 13.84 10.85 9.91
N ILE A 28 12.52 10.74 9.94
CA ILE A 28 11.82 9.52 10.38
C ILE A 28 11.98 8.44 9.30
N GLY A 29 12.55 7.30 9.68
CA GLY A 29 12.86 6.21 8.76
C GLY A 29 11.63 5.44 8.26
N ALA A 30 11.76 4.81 7.08
CA ALA A 30 10.66 4.07 6.45
C ALA A 30 10.11 2.93 7.33
N TRP A 31 10.96 2.25 8.10
CA TRP A 31 10.57 1.17 9.00
C TRP A 31 9.79 1.67 10.22
N GLU A 32 10.17 2.83 10.72
CA GLU A 32 9.48 3.50 11.83
C GLU A 32 8.09 3.96 11.40
N VAL A 33 8.00 4.58 10.21
CA VAL A 33 6.71 4.95 9.59
C VAL A 33 5.82 3.72 9.37
N LEU A 34 6.39 2.60 8.87
CA LEU A 34 5.68 1.33 8.73
C LEU A 34 5.14 0.84 10.08
N PHE A 35 5.97 0.89 11.13
CA PHE A 35 5.58 0.43 12.47
C PHE A 35 4.40 1.23 13.00
N TYR A 36 4.48 2.57 13.06
CA TYR A 36 3.39 3.39 13.60
C TYR A 36 2.08 3.21 12.82
N ARG A 37 2.14 3.20 11.49
CA ARG A 37 0.98 2.94 10.66
C ARG A 37 0.34 1.60 10.95
N SER A 38 1.17 0.57 10.99
CA SER A 38 0.69 -0.79 11.14
C SER A 38 0.18 -1.06 12.55
N PHE A 39 0.83 -0.53 13.57
CA PHE A 39 0.39 -0.64 14.95
C PHE A 39 -0.93 0.09 15.20
N PHE A 40 -1.08 1.30 14.68
CA PHE A 40 -2.33 2.04 14.77
C PHE A 40 -3.47 1.29 14.04
N GLY A 41 -3.22 0.84 12.81
CA GLY A 41 -4.15 0.04 12.04
C GLY A 41 -4.50 -1.28 12.72
N LEU A 42 -3.51 -1.96 13.34
CA LEU A 42 -3.72 -3.22 14.07
C LEU A 42 -4.74 -3.04 15.19
N VAL A 43 -4.64 -1.99 15.99
CA VAL A 43 -5.58 -1.70 17.06
C VAL A 43 -6.99 -1.46 16.50
N VAL A 44 -7.10 -0.63 15.46
CA VAL A 44 -8.40 -0.31 14.85
C VAL A 44 -9.07 -1.56 14.26
N PHE A 45 -8.34 -2.34 13.47
CA PHE A 45 -8.90 -3.54 12.83
C PHE A 45 -9.12 -4.69 13.82
N PHE A 46 -8.38 -4.77 14.91
CA PHE A 46 -8.66 -5.68 16.01
C PHE A 46 -10.00 -5.37 16.67
N ILE A 47 -10.24 -4.09 16.99
CA ILE A 47 -11.52 -3.65 17.56
C ILE A 47 -12.67 -3.91 16.58
N MET A 48 -12.46 -3.66 15.29
CA MET A 48 -13.45 -3.90 14.24
C MET A 48 -13.80 -5.40 14.14
N MET A 49 -12.79 -6.28 14.08
CA MET A 49 -12.99 -7.72 14.08
C MET A 49 -13.75 -8.22 15.32
N HIS A 50 -13.42 -7.68 16.49
CA HIS A 50 -14.10 -8.03 17.73
C HIS A 50 -15.57 -7.63 17.70
N ARG A 51 -15.89 -6.45 17.17
CA ARG A 51 -17.27 -5.97 16.99
C ARG A 51 -18.06 -6.79 15.96
N GLU A 52 -17.40 -7.26 14.91
CA GLU A 52 -17.98 -8.11 13.87
C GLU A 52 -18.13 -9.58 14.31
N GLY A 53 -17.61 -9.97 15.48
CA GLY A 53 -17.56 -11.35 15.92
C GLY A 53 -16.65 -12.24 15.05
N THR A 54 -15.75 -11.63 14.27
CA THR A 54 -14.86 -12.34 13.35
C THR A 54 -13.73 -13.02 14.12
N SER A 55 -13.57 -14.35 13.93
CA SER A 55 -12.48 -15.13 14.55
C SER A 55 -11.14 -14.83 13.87
N MET A 56 -10.04 -14.88 14.63
CA MET A 56 -8.66 -14.81 14.08
C MET A 56 -8.27 -16.09 13.33
N ARG A 57 -8.99 -17.20 13.50
CA ARG A 57 -8.68 -18.46 12.82
C ARG A 57 -9.05 -18.36 11.34
N THR A 58 -8.10 -18.73 10.47
CA THR A 58 -8.31 -18.83 9.03
C THR A 58 -8.02 -20.24 8.54
N GLN A 59 -8.70 -20.65 7.48
CA GLN A 59 -8.44 -21.91 6.78
C GLN A 59 -7.37 -21.77 5.69
N HIS A 60 -6.95 -20.52 5.37
CA HIS A 60 -6.02 -20.22 4.30
C HIS A 60 -4.80 -19.41 4.79
N PRO A 61 -4.01 -19.93 5.78
CA PRO A 61 -2.93 -19.16 6.41
C PRO A 61 -1.83 -18.76 5.41
N TRP A 62 -1.54 -19.62 4.43
CA TRP A 62 -0.55 -19.33 3.39
C TRP A 62 -0.95 -18.12 2.53
N ALA A 63 -2.22 -18.03 2.13
CA ALA A 63 -2.70 -16.91 1.33
C ALA A 63 -2.61 -15.58 2.12
N HIS A 64 -2.92 -15.60 3.43
CA HIS A 64 -2.71 -14.47 4.32
C HIS A 64 -1.24 -14.11 4.48
N ALA A 65 -0.34 -15.09 4.60
CA ALA A 65 1.10 -14.86 4.71
C ALA A 65 1.65 -14.17 3.46
N VAL A 66 1.38 -14.72 2.27
CA VAL A 66 1.84 -14.12 0.99
C VAL A 66 1.24 -12.72 0.80
N ARG A 67 -0.06 -12.54 1.07
CA ARG A 67 -0.74 -11.25 1.01
C ARG A 67 -0.06 -10.22 1.93
N SER A 68 0.22 -10.61 3.16
CA SER A 68 0.79 -9.72 4.17
C SER A 68 2.24 -9.37 3.87
N LEU A 69 3.07 -10.35 3.50
CA LEU A 69 4.46 -10.11 3.13
C LEU A 69 4.59 -9.24 1.87
N ALA A 70 3.81 -9.54 0.81
CA ALA A 70 3.76 -8.69 -0.37
C ALA A 70 3.27 -7.27 -0.04
N GLY A 71 2.26 -7.15 0.83
CA GLY A 71 1.77 -5.86 1.28
C GLY A 71 2.78 -5.06 2.09
N VAL A 72 3.51 -5.70 3.01
CA VAL A 72 4.60 -5.04 3.77
C VAL A 72 5.72 -4.60 2.84
N ALA A 73 6.16 -5.47 1.92
CA ALA A 73 7.17 -5.12 0.93
C ALA A 73 6.73 -3.93 0.05
N ALA A 74 5.47 -3.91 -0.39
CA ALA A 74 4.90 -2.80 -1.15
C ALA A 74 4.92 -1.48 -0.34
N ILE A 75 4.54 -1.53 0.93
CA ILE A 75 4.49 -0.35 1.81
C ILE A 75 5.90 0.20 2.05
N VAL A 76 6.85 -0.66 2.43
CA VAL A 76 8.24 -0.23 2.68
C VAL A 76 8.87 0.36 1.42
N ALA A 77 8.74 -0.33 0.29
CA ALA A 77 9.25 0.15 -0.99
C ALA A 77 8.58 1.47 -1.43
N GLY A 78 7.26 1.60 -1.19
CA GLY A 78 6.52 2.84 -1.46
C GLY A 78 6.96 4.00 -0.57
N ILE A 79 7.15 3.78 0.74
CA ILE A 79 7.66 4.81 1.67
C ILE A 79 9.09 5.21 1.26
N TYR A 80 9.94 4.23 0.95
CA TYR A 80 11.31 4.50 0.49
C TYR A 80 11.32 5.37 -0.77
N SER A 81 10.50 5.01 -1.76
CA SER A 81 10.36 5.79 -3.00
C SER A 81 9.87 7.21 -2.72
N LEU A 82 8.84 7.39 -1.88
CA LEU A 82 8.33 8.70 -1.48
C LEU A 82 9.35 9.55 -0.71
N SER A 83 10.24 8.92 0.04
CA SER A 83 11.28 9.62 0.81
C SER A 83 12.39 10.16 -0.10
N HIS A 84 12.77 9.43 -1.14
CA HIS A 84 13.94 9.72 -1.97
C HIS A 84 13.61 10.38 -3.30
N LEU A 85 12.37 10.26 -3.79
CA LEU A 85 11.94 10.87 -5.04
C LEU A 85 11.08 12.12 -4.80
N ASN A 86 10.90 12.92 -5.84
CA ASN A 86 9.86 13.94 -5.82
C ASN A 86 8.47 13.27 -5.76
N LEU A 87 7.51 13.96 -5.15
CA LEU A 87 6.17 13.42 -4.91
C LEU A 87 5.47 12.98 -6.21
N GLY A 88 5.63 13.76 -7.28
CA GLY A 88 5.02 13.45 -8.59
C GLY A 88 5.54 12.15 -9.17
N LEU A 89 6.87 11.96 -9.19
CA LEU A 89 7.51 10.74 -9.68
C LEU A 89 7.13 9.52 -8.81
N ALA A 90 7.23 9.64 -7.48
CA ALA A 90 6.89 8.55 -6.57
C ALA A 90 5.43 8.10 -6.71
N MET A 91 4.50 9.05 -6.85
CA MET A 91 3.08 8.75 -7.10
C MET A 91 2.86 8.10 -8.47
N THR A 92 3.52 8.59 -9.53
CA THR A 92 3.43 7.97 -10.86
C THR A 92 3.87 6.51 -10.81
N LEU A 93 4.98 6.21 -10.13
CA LEU A 93 5.48 4.84 -10.00
C LEU A 93 4.52 3.97 -9.18
N ASN A 94 3.91 4.50 -8.15
CA ASN A 94 2.91 3.78 -7.36
C ASN A 94 1.65 3.44 -8.20
N TYR A 95 1.24 4.32 -9.13
CA TYR A 95 0.15 4.05 -10.08
C TYR A 95 0.47 3.02 -11.16
N THR A 96 1.69 2.44 -11.19
CA THR A 96 1.98 1.26 -12.04
C THR A 96 1.31 -0.02 -11.54
N ALA A 97 0.87 -0.08 -10.27
CA ALA A 97 0.25 -1.27 -9.70
C ALA A 97 -0.95 -1.82 -10.50
N PRO A 98 -1.91 -1.02 -11.01
CA PRO A 98 -2.98 -1.50 -11.86
C PRO A 98 -2.47 -2.11 -13.17
N LEU A 99 -1.37 -1.60 -13.74
CA LEU A 99 -0.76 -2.15 -14.96
C LEU A 99 -0.18 -3.54 -14.70
N PHE A 100 0.56 -3.73 -13.59
CA PHE A 100 1.05 -5.04 -13.18
C PHE A 100 -0.11 -6.02 -12.94
N LEU A 101 -1.18 -5.57 -12.26
CA LEU A 101 -2.37 -6.41 -12.04
C LEU A 101 -3.02 -6.80 -13.36
N GLY A 102 -3.17 -5.85 -14.30
CA GLY A 102 -3.66 -6.10 -15.66
C GLY A 102 -2.80 -7.12 -16.38
N THR A 103 -1.46 -6.98 -16.33
CA THR A 103 -0.52 -7.91 -16.92
C THR A 103 -0.66 -9.32 -16.32
N PHE A 104 -0.82 -9.44 -15.00
CA PHE A 104 -1.06 -10.74 -14.35
C PHE A 104 -2.37 -11.37 -14.82
N VAL A 105 -3.44 -10.58 -14.99
CA VAL A 105 -4.71 -11.07 -15.52
C VAL A 105 -4.57 -11.54 -16.95
N VAL A 106 -3.83 -10.81 -17.80
CA VAL A 106 -3.58 -11.22 -19.20
C VAL A 106 -2.78 -12.51 -19.26
N ILE A 107 -1.68 -12.61 -18.51
CA ILE A 107 -0.86 -13.83 -18.43
C ILE A 107 -1.72 -15.02 -17.97
N TRP A 108 -2.51 -14.83 -16.92
CA TRP A 108 -3.42 -15.87 -16.43
C TRP A 108 -4.44 -16.29 -17.47
N SER A 109 -5.02 -15.33 -18.18
CA SER A 109 -6.01 -15.57 -19.25
C SER A 109 -5.40 -16.35 -20.41
N LEU A 110 -4.18 -16.02 -20.81
CA LEU A 110 -3.44 -16.74 -21.85
C LEU A 110 -3.15 -18.20 -21.47
N LEU A 111 -2.72 -18.42 -20.22
CA LEU A 111 -2.42 -19.77 -19.70
C LEU A 111 -3.67 -20.66 -19.59
N HIS A 112 -4.84 -20.08 -19.36
CA HIS A 112 -6.10 -20.81 -19.17
C HIS A 112 -7.04 -20.69 -20.37
N HIS A 113 -6.57 -20.20 -21.54
CA HIS A 113 -7.35 -20.01 -22.76
C HIS A 113 -8.67 -19.25 -22.53
N SER A 114 -8.69 -18.31 -21.59
CA SER A 114 -9.86 -17.46 -21.33
C SER A 114 -9.81 -16.17 -22.15
N HIS A 115 -10.97 -15.52 -22.27
CA HIS A 115 -11.08 -14.28 -23.06
C HIS A 115 -10.35 -13.11 -22.39
N ILE A 116 -9.49 -12.44 -23.17
CA ILE A 116 -8.83 -11.21 -22.76
C ILE A 116 -9.74 -10.03 -23.06
N ASN A 117 -9.99 -9.23 -22.02
CA ASN A 117 -10.72 -7.96 -22.20
C ASN A 117 -9.76 -6.84 -22.64
N TRP A 118 -9.54 -6.74 -23.94
CA TRP A 118 -8.67 -5.72 -24.53
C TRP A 118 -9.13 -4.28 -24.24
N GLY A 119 -10.45 -4.06 -24.10
CA GLY A 119 -10.97 -2.74 -23.72
C GLY A 119 -10.52 -2.31 -22.33
N LEU A 120 -10.48 -3.25 -21.37
CA LEU A 120 -9.94 -2.99 -20.03
C LEU A 120 -8.44 -2.66 -20.09
N MET A 121 -7.66 -3.41 -20.89
CA MET A 121 -6.22 -3.14 -21.03
C MET A 121 -5.96 -1.76 -21.66
N ALA A 122 -6.69 -1.42 -22.69
CA ALA A 122 -6.59 -0.10 -23.33
C ALA A 122 -6.95 1.03 -22.37
N SER A 123 -8.01 0.88 -21.57
CA SER A 123 -8.41 1.89 -20.58
C SER A 123 -7.39 2.05 -19.44
N LEU A 124 -6.77 0.96 -18.98
CA LEU A 124 -5.68 1.02 -17.99
C LEU A 124 -4.45 1.74 -18.55
N ALA A 125 -4.04 1.40 -19.78
CA ALA A 125 -2.91 2.04 -20.44
C ALA A 125 -3.16 3.53 -20.69
N ALA A 126 -4.36 3.90 -21.15
CA ALA A 126 -4.76 5.30 -21.36
C ALA A 126 -4.81 6.07 -20.02
N GLY A 127 -5.35 5.48 -18.97
CA GLY A 127 -5.36 6.08 -17.62
C GLY A 127 -3.96 6.33 -17.08
N PHE A 128 -3.04 5.36 -17.23
CA PHE A 128 -1.65 5.53 -16.83
C PHE A 128 -0.93 6.59 -17.64
N ALA A 129 -1.11 6.62 -18.97
CA ALA A 129 -0.57 7.67 -19.81
C ALA A 129 -1.06 9.07 -19.39
N GLY A 130 -2.34 9.20 -19.02
CA GLY A 130 -2.88 10.43 -18.45
C GLY A 130 -2.18 10.85 -17.15
N VAL A 131 -1.91 9.90 -16.25
CA VAL A 131 -1.17 10.18 -15.00
C VAL A 131 0.26 10.63 -15.30
N VAL A 132 0.96 9.98 -16.22
CA VAL A 132 2.32 10.36 -16.63
C VAL A 132 2.35 11.78 -17.21
N ILE A 133 1.40 12.11 -18.07
CA ILE A 133 1.30 13.46 -18.67
C ILE A 133 1.00 14.51 -17.59
N LEU A 134 0.09 14.21 -16.66
CA LEU A 134 -0.33 15.14 -15.61
C LEU A 134 0.80 15.43 -14.61
N LEU A 135 1.51 14.40 -14.18
CA LEU A 135 2.53 14.52 -13.14
C LEU A 135 3.91 14.90 -13.69
N GLY A 136 4.14 14.73 -14.99
CA GLY A 136 5.39 15.09 -15.68
C GLY A 136 6.65 14.55 -14.96
N PRO A 137 6.72 13.23 -14.67
CA PRO A 137 7.78 12.68 -13.84
C PRO A 137 9.14 12.85 -14.52
N THR A 138 10.10 13.42 -13.80
CA THR A 138 11.49 13.55 -14.23
C THR A 138 12.37 12.75 -13.29
N ILE A 139 13.29 11.95 -13.84
CA ILE A 139 14.22 11.11 -13.06
C ILE A 139 15.61 11.72 -13.15
N GLY A 140 16.18 12.11 -12.01
CA GLY A 140 17.56 12.52 -11.90
C GLY A 140 18.53 11.32 -11.96
N PRO A 141 19.83 11.54 -12.28
CA PRO A 141 20.82 10.47 -12.34
C PRO A 141 20.97 9.67 -11.06
N ASP A 142 20.79 10.32 -9.91
CA ASP A 142 20.91 9.69 -8.58
C ASP A 142 19.61 9.01 -8.09
N GLU A 143 18.51 9.14 -8.84
CA GLU A 143 17.19 8.66 -8.46
C GLU A 143 16.84 7.29 -9.05
N TYR A 144 17.67 6.71 -9.92
CA TYR A 144 17.36 5.45 -10.61
C TYR A 144 17.08 4.29 -9.66
N PHE A 145 17.84 4.17 -8.57
CA PHE A 145 17.63 3.10 -7.59
C PHE A 145 16.28 3.26 -6.90
N ALA A 146 15.97 4.46 -6.43
CA ALA A 146 14.70 4.76 -5.77
C ALA A 146 13.50 4.60 -6.72
N ALA A 147 13.68 4.93 -8.01
CA ALA A 147 12.67 4.70 -9.04
C ALA A 147 12.44 3.19 -9.28
N GLY A 148 13.50 2.38 -9.33
CA GLY A 148 13.42 0.93 -9.42
C GLY A 148 12.66 0.31 -8.24
N VAL A 149 12.94 0.79 -7.02
CA VAL A 149 12.21 0.39 -5.81
C VAL A 149 10.73 0.80 -5.89
N GLY A 150 10.43 1.99 -6.44
CA GLY A 150 9.05 2.46 -6.66
C GLY A 150 8.27 1.57 -7.63
N ILE A 151 8.90 1.14 -8.73
CA ILE A 151 8.30 0.18 -9.68
C ILE A 151 8.06 -1.16 -8.99
N ALA A 152 9.02 -1.66 -8.21
CA ALA A 152 8.87 -2.90 -7.45
C ALA A 152 7.72 -2.80 -6.44
N ALA A 153 7.52 -1.64 -5.79
CA ALA A 153 6.38 -1.37 -4.92
C ALA A 153 5.04 -1.56 -5.66
N GLY A 154 4.94 -1.07 -6.91
CA GLY A 154 3.77 -1.30 -7.77
C GLY A 154 3.53 -2.79 -8.02
N GLY A 155 4.57 -3.56 -8.32
CA GLY A 155 4.49 -5.01 -8.52
C GLY A 155 4.04 -5.76 -7.27
N PHE A 156 4.62 -5.44 -6.11
CA PHE A 156 4.19 -6.02 -4.82
C PHE A 156 2.76 -5.62 -4.45
N THR A 157 2.35 -4.39 -4.76
CA THR A 157 0.96 -3.95 -4.56
C THR A 157 -0.01 -4.75 -5.43
N ALA A 158 0.33 -5.00 -6.69
CA ALA A 158 -0.47 -5.82 -7.59
C ALA A 158 -0.58 -7.26 -7.08
N LEU A 159 0.53 -7.87 -6.65
CA LEU A 159 0.54 -9.20 -6.04
C LEU A 159 -0.35 -9.26 -4.80
N ALA A 160 -0.17 -8.31 -3.88
CA ALA A 160 -0.96 -8.21 -2.65
C ALA A 160 -2.46 -8.08 -2.96
N THR A 161 -2.84 -7.24 -3.95
CA THR A 161 -4.22 -7.05 -4.38
C THR A 161 -4.81 -8.31 -5.02
N GLY A 162 -4.01 -9.04 -5.81
CA GLY A 162 -4.41 -10.35 -6.35
C GLY A 162 -4.76 -11.36 -5.25
N PHE A 163 -3.97 -11.40 -4.18
CA PHE A 163 -4.26 -12.24 -3.01
C PHE A 163 -5.44 -11.77 -2.19
N VAL A 164 -5.71 -10.45 -2.10
CA VAL A 164 -6.97 -9.94 -1.49
C VAL A 164 -8.17 -10.48 -2.26
N LYS A 165 -8.15 -10.40 -3.60
CA LYS A 165 -9.22 -10.93 -4.44
C LYS A 165 -9.39 -12.44 -4.26
N ARG A 166 -8.29 -13.19 -4.17
CA ARG A 166 -8.31 -14.63 -3.91
C ARG A 166 -8.88 -14.98 -2.54
N LEU A 167 -8.49 -14.27 -1.48
CA LEU A 167 -9.04 -14.45 -0.13
C LEU A 167 -10.52 -14.08 -0.08
N GLY A 168 -10.93 -13.04 -0.80
CA GLY A 168 -12.34 -12.68 -0.97
C GLY A 168 -13.16 -13.79 -1.62
N SER A 169 -12.61 -14.51 -2.61
CA SER A 169 -13.29 -15.68 -3.21
C SER A 169 -13.45 -16.86 -2.24
N TYR A 170 -12.63 -16.92 -1.20
CA TYR A 170 -12.78 -17.88 -0.08
C TYR A 170 -13.71 -17.37 1.02
N HIS A 171 -14.44 -16.27 0.80
CA HIS A 171 -15.33 -15.63 1.76
C HIS A 171 -14.63 -15.22 3.07
N GLU A 172 -13.31 -14.98 3.01
CA GLU A 172 -12.57 -14.45 4.16
C GLU A 172 -12.99 -13.00 4.44
N PRO A 173 -13.34 -12.65 5.70
CA PRO A 173 -13.71 -11.28 6.06
C PRO A 173 -12.57 -10.32 5.78
N LEU A 174 -12.90 -9.16 5.21
CA LEU A 174 -11.90 -8.17 4.82
C LEU A 174 -11.16 -7.58 6.02
N SER A 175 -11.84 -7.41 7.16
CA SER A 175 -11.25 -7.02 8.44
C SER A 175 -10.11 -7.95 8.87
N ARG A 176 -10.28 -9.27 8.70
CA ARG A 176 -9.26 -10.27 8.97
C ARG A 176 -8.06 -10.14 8.03
N ILE A 177 -8.31 -9.95 6.73
CA ILE A 177 -7.24 -9.79 5.72
C ILE A 177 -6.37 -8.59 6.04
N ILE A 178 -6.97 -7.48 6.45
CA ILE A 178 -6.25 -6.25 6.80
C ILE A 178 -5.57 -6.41 8.16
N PHE A 179 -6.21 -7.05 9.13
CA PHE A 179 -5.61 -7.34 10.43
C PHE A 179 -4.27 -8.08 10.31
N PHE A 180 -4.20 -9.15 9.51
CA PHE A 180 -2.95 -9.90 9.29
C PHE A 180 -1.88 -9.05 8.59
N LEU A 181 -2.26 -8.17 7.67
CA LEU A 181 -1.32 -7.21 7.07
C LEU A 181 -0.75 -6.27 8.13
N MET A 182 -1.62 -5.69 8.98
CA MET A 182 -1.19 -4.76 10.03
C MET A 182 -0.33 -5.46 11.08
N LEU A 183 -0.66 -6.70 11.42
CA LEU A 183 0.16 -7.52 12.31
C LEU A 183 1.56 -7.76 11.73
N ALA A 184 1.63 -8.20 10.47
CA ALA A 184 2.91 -8.42 9.79
C ALA A 184 3.72 -7.13 9.68
N GLY A 185 3.09 -6.01 9.32
CA GLY A 185 3.74 -4.71 9.24
C GLY A 185 4.26 -4.22 10.59
N SER A 186 3.51 -4.43 11.68
CA SER A 186 3.96 -4.08 13.04
C SER A 186 5.16 -4.91 13.47
N VAL A 187 5.13 -6.22 13.24
CA VAL A 187 6.25 -7.12 13.59
C VAL A 187 7.48 -6.79 12.74
N CYS A 188 7.35 -6.66 11.43
CA CYS A 188 8.46 -6.33 10.55
C CYS A 188 9.04 -4.94 10.86
N GLY A 189 8.18 -3.93 11.07
CA GLY A 189 8.62 -2.58 11.42
C GLY A 189 9.40 -2.57 12.74
N LEU A 190 8.81 -3.17 13.79
CA LEU A 190 9.46 -3.22 15.10
C LEU A 190 10.80 -3.99 15.08
N SER A 191 10.87 -5.09 14.32
CA SER A 191 12.11 -5.88 14.22
C SER A 191 13.19 -5.16 13.40
N ALA A 192 12.85 -4.29 12.46
CA ALA A 192 13.81 -3.58 11.61
C ALA A 192 14.34 -2.29 12.25
N ILE A 193 13.58 -1.62 13.13
CA ILE A 193 13.96 -0.36 13.77
C ILE A 193 15.33 -0.42 14.46
N PRO A 194 15.68 -1.46 15.28
CA PRO A 194 16.98 -1.52 15.93
C PRO A 194 18.18 -1.55 14.96
N PHE A 195 17.97 -2.07 13.75
CA PHE A 195 19.01 -2.16 12.71
C PHE A 195 19.14 -0.89 11.87
N THR A 196 18.16 0.03 11.95
CA THR A 196 18.09 1.24 11.13
C THR A 196 18.28 2.54 11.92
N GLY A 197 18.86 2.45 13.13
CA GLY A 197 19.20 3.62 13.94
C GLY A 197 18.30 3.86 15.15
N GLY A 198 17.32 2.96 15.42
CA GLY A 198 16.41 3.11 16.55
C GLY A 198 15.22 4.03 16.24
N PHE A 199 14.47 4.39 17.30
CA PHE A 199 13.37 5.34 17.17
C PHE A 199 13.91 6.77 17.10
N HIS A 200 13.34 7.55 16.17
CA HIS A 200 13.67 8.96 16.05
C HIS A 200 13.18 9.76 17.27
N ALA A 201 13.93 10.80 17.64
CA ALA A 201 13.52 11.69 18.74
C ALA A 201 12.23 12.44 18.34
N TRP A 202 11.23 12.39 19.18
CA TRP A 202 9.91 12.98 18.91
C TRP A 202 10.00 14.50 18.90
N THR A 203 9.71 15.09 17.74
CA THR A 203 9.41 16.52 17.58
C THR A 203 7.90 16.71 17.56
N ALA A 204 7.39 17.87 17.94
CA ALA A 204 5.93 18.15 17.88
C ALA A 204 5.40 18.04 16.43
N THR A 205 6.18 18.50 15.45
CA THR A 205 5.87 18.42 14.02
C THR A 205 5.89 16.98 13.51
N GLY A 206 6.90 16.21 13.90
CA GLY A 206 7.02 14.78 13.56
C GLY A 206 5.86 13.96 14.13
N ALA A 207 5.51 14.16 15.41
CA ALA A 207 4.38 13.51 16.06
C ALA A 207 3.04 13.83 15.36
N ALA A 208 2.80 15.09 15.03
CA ALA A 208 1.60 15.50 14.32
C ALA A 208 1.51 14.86 12.92
N SER A 209 2.63 14.82 12.20
CA SER A 209 2.72 14.19 10.87
C SER A 209 2.44 12.68 10.94
N ILE A 210 2.99 11.97 11.94
CA ILE A 210 2.74 10.53 12.16
C ILE A 210 1.27 10.28 12.49
N LEU A 211 0.67 11.07 13.37
CA LEU A 211 -0.75 10.91 13.72
C LEU A 211 -1.66 11.15 12.50
N ALA A 212 -1.44 12.25 11.79
CA ALA A 212 -2.22 12.56 10.59
C ALA A 212 -2.09 11.45 9.54
N PHE A 213 -0.89 10.97 9.30
CA PHE A 213 -0.61 9.88 8.39
C PHE A 213 -1.26 8.55 8.83
N CYS A 214 -1.21 8.16 10.11
CA CYS A 214 -1.84 6.94 10.61
C CYS A 214 -3.37 6.99 10.43
N VAL A 215 -3.98 8.13 10.75
CA VAL A 215 -5.43 8.34 10.59
C VAL A 215 -5.80 8.28 9.11
N CYS A 216 -5.11 9.03 8.24
CA CYS A 216 -5.39 9.05 6.81
C CYS A 216 -5.19 7.67 6.16
N ALA A 217 -4.11 6.95 6.53
CA ALA A 217 -3.87 5.60 6.03
C ALA A 217 -5.00 4.63 6.43
N THR A 218 -5.45 4.70 7.67
CA THR A 218 -6.50 3.82 8.20
C THR A 218 -7.87 4.16 7.59
N LEU A 219 -8.21 5.45 7.48
CA LEU A 219 -9.46 5.89 6.86
C LEU A 219 -9.48 5.58 5.35
N GLY A 220 -8.36 5.77 4.65
CA GLY A 220 -8.21 5.37 3.26
C GLY A 220 -8.41 3.86 3.08
N GLN A 221 -7.82 3.05 3.96
CA GLN A 221 -8.00 1.60 3.94
C GLN A 221 -9.44 1.19 4.24
N LEU A 222 -10.10 1.81 5.22
CA LEU A 222 -11.52 1.57 5.53
C LEU A 222 -12.42 1.96 4.36
N SER A 223 -12.18 3.11 3.73
CA SER A 223 -12.96 3.58 2.57
C SER A 223 -12.88 2.64 1.36
N LEU A 224 -11.75 1.94 1.18
CA LEU A 224 -11.62 0.91 0.15
C LEU A 224 -12.38 -0.38 0.48
N THR A 225 -12.80 -0.55 1.72
CA THR A 225 -13.47 -1.77 2.20
C THR A 225 -14.99 -1.63 2.24
N MET A 226 -15.52 -0.41 2.08
CA MET A 226 -16.95 -0.10 2.01
C MET A 226 -17.43 0.01 0.57
#